data_c4a183d9db195a05979703810590ede5
#
_entry.id   c4a183d9db195a05979703810590ede5
#
_cell.length_a   1.000
_cell.length_b   1.000
_cell.length_c   1.000
_cell.angle_alpha   90.00
_cell.angle_beta   90.00
_cell.angle_gamma   90.00
#
_symmetry.space_group_name_H-M   'P 1'
#
loop_
_entity.id
_entity.type
_entity.pdbx_description
1 polymer ?
#
loop_
_entity_poly.entity_id
_entity_poly.type
_entity_poly.pdbx_seq_one_letter_code
_entity_poly.pdbx_strand_id
1 'polypeptide(L)'
;MKINPNYLGRLFTEQELSPEEQQLAEKLPSMRKEKGKLFCQRCDSMIQDEWSLPINAHYCRECLLMKRVRSDQALYYFPQEDFPKQDVLKWKGQLTPFQEKVSEGLLQAVEKQQPTLVHAVTGAGKTEMIYKVVAKVINNGGAVCLASPRIDVCLELYKRLQNDFACEIALLHGDSIPYFRTPLVVATTHQLLKFYHAFDLLIVDEVDAFPYVDNKMLYKAVKNCVKENGLRIFLTATSTDELDKKVRIGELKRLSLPRRFHGNPLIIPKPVWLSDLDKCLDKFRLPPKLKRYVENQRRTGYPLLIFASEITKGEKLKEILQEKFPNEKIGFVSSVTEDRLEQVQAFRDRELTILISTTILERGVTFPCVDVCVVEANHRLFTKSSLIQIGGRVGRSMDRPTGDLIFFHNGLNRSIKNAIKEIKLMNKEAGL
;
A
#
# COMPACT_ATOMS: atom_id res chain seq x y z
N MET A 1 16.78 -37.40 7.12
CA MET A 1 15.51 -36.67 7.40
C MET A 1 15.20 -35.79 6.17
N LYS A 2 13.97 -35.72 5.71
CA LYS A 2 13.60 -34.81 4.60
C LYS A 2 13.27 -33.44 5.17
N ILE A 3 13.78 -32.39 4.53
CA ILE A 3 13.42 -30.99 4.87
C ILE A 3 11.91 -30.81 4.66
N ASN A 4 11.23 -30.16 5.61
CA ASN A 4 9.84 -29.76 5.43
C ASN A 4 9.79 -28.72 4.28
N PRO A 5 9.06 -29.00 3.18
CA PRO A 5 8.99 -28.09 2.05
C PRO A 5 8.56 -26.66 2.43
N ASN A 6 7.77 -26.50 3.49
CA ASN A 6 7.32 -25.19 3.97
C ASN A 6 8.44 -24.36 4.64
N TYR A 7 9.63 -24.93 4.82
CA TYR A 7 10.78 -24.18 5.35
C TYR A 7 11.62 -23.53 4.25
N LEU A 8 11.52 -24.00 3.02
CA LEU A 8 12.28 -23.47 1.89
C LEU A 8 12.00 -21.97 1.66
N GLY A 9 13.04 -21.17 1.56
CA GLY A 9 12.96 -19.72 1.46
C GLY A 9 12.64 -18.96 2.76
N ARG A 10 12.50 -19.68 3.89
CA ARG A 10 12.10 -19.08 5.17
C ARG A 10 13.31 -18.81 6.06
N LEU A 11 13.17 -17.79 6.91
CA LEU A 11 14.14 -17.37 7.93
C LEU A 11 13.57 -17.66 9.32
N PHE A 12 14.31 -18.43 10.10
CA PHE A 12 13.93 -18.89 11.43
C PHE A 12 14.89 -18.39 12.50
N THR A 13 14.39 -18.23 13.71
CA THR A 13 15.20 -18.15 14.92
C THR A 13 15.53 -19.55 15.43
N GLU A 14 16.56 -19.69 16.23
CA GLU A 14 16.99 -20.98 16.81
C GLU A 14 15.85 -21.71 17.55
N GLN A 15 14.99 -20.96 18.22
CA GLN A 15 13.87 -21.52 19.00
C GLN A 15 12.71 -22.07 18.14
N GLU A 16 12.69 -21.81 16.86
CA GLU A 16 11.64 -22.26 15.94
C GLU A 16 11.96 -23.61 15.29
N LEU A 17 13.18 -24.11 15.46
CA LEU A 17 13.69 -25.33 14.82
C LEU A 17 14.20 -26.32 15.88
N SER A 18 13.98 -27.62 15.65
CA SER A 18 14.61 -28.69 16.42
C SER A 18 16.14 -28.73 16.14
N PRO A 19 16.95 -29.36 17.02
CA PRO A 19 18.37 -29.52 16.79
C PRO A 19 18.70 -30.23 15.47
N GLU A 20 17.89 -31.20 15.06
CA GLU A 20 18.07 -31.91 13.81
C GLU A 20 17.74 -31.00 12.60
N GLU A 21 16.70 -30.18 12.67
CA GLU A 21 16.36 -29.22 11.63
C GLU A 21 17.42 -28.13 11.48
N GLN A 22 18.01 -27.67 12.60
CA GLN A 22 19.11 -26.72 12.59
C GLN A 22 20.36 -27.24 11.85
N GLN A 23 20.62 -28.56 11.90
CA GLN A 23 21.73 -29.19 11.18
C GLN A 23 21.51 -29.21 9.66
N LEU A 24 20.24 -29.20 9.22
CA LEU A 24 19.88 -29.18 7.79
C LEU A 24 19.80 -27.76 7.20
N ALA A 25 19.75 -26.74 8.04
CA ALA A 25 19.60 -25.36 7.66
C ALA A 25 20.95 -24.66 7.48
N GLU A 26 21.00 -23.67 6.63
CA GLU A 26 22.12 -22.73 6.58
C GLU A 26 22.03 -21.74 7.74
N LYS A 27 23.19 -21.46 8.35
CA LYS A 27 23.31 -20.64 9.54
C LYS A 27 23.79 -19.23 9.20
N LEU A 28 23.11 -18.23 9.76
CA LEU A 28 23.46 -16.81 9.65
C LEU A 28 23.72 -16.21 11.03
N PRO A 29 24.65 -15.25 11.17
CA PRO A 29 24.75 -14.47 12.40
C PRO A 29 23.44 -13.71 12.64
N SER A 30 22.94 -13.74 13.88
CA SER A 30 21.70 -13.04 14.23
C SER A 30 21.87 -11.51 14.25
N MET A 31 23.10 -11.07 14.56
CA MET A 31 23.48 -9.67 14.66
C MET A 31 24.85 -9.43 14.02
N ARG A 32 25.08 -8.20 13.57
CA ARG A 32 26.36 -7.75 13.03
C ARG A 32 26.86 -6.52 13.78
N LYS A 33 28.19 -6.41 13.95
CA LYS A 33 28.85 -5.21 14.45
C LYS A 33 29.25 -4.30 13.29
N GLU A 34 28.89 -3.02 13.38
CA GLU A 34 29.30 -1.99 12.43
C GLU A 34 29.60 -0.69 13.17
N LYS A 35 30.82 -0.17 13.03
CA LYS A 35 31.31 1.05 13.70
C LYS A 35 31.04 1.06 15.21
N GLY A 36 31.28 -0.08 15.87
CA GLY A 36 31.09 -0.24 17.32
C GLY A 36 29.63 -0.43 17.78
N LYS A 37 28.66 -0.37 16.88
CA LYS A 37 27.25 -0.58 17.16
C LYS A 37 26.79 -1.96 16.70
N LEU A 38 25.78 -2.50 17.39
CA LEU A 38 25.19 -3.80 17.08
C LEU A 38 23.89 -3.61 16.29
N PHE A 39 23.71 -4.37 15.21
CA PHE A 39 22.55 -4.31 14.35
C PHE A 39 21.92 -5.69 14.18
N CYS A 40 20.60 -5.77 14.19
CA CYS A 40 19.86 -7.00 13.91
C CYS A 40 20.02 -7.41 12.44
N GLN A 41 20.41 -8.65 12.17
CA GLN A 41 20.59 -9.13 10.80
C GLN A 41 19.27 -9.29 10.04
N ARG A 42 18.15 -9.56 10.75
CA ARG A 42 16.81 -9.70 10.15
C ARG A 42 16.23 -8.35 9.69
N CYS A 43 16.25 -7.34 10.57
CA CYS A 43 15.48 -6.11 10.34
C CYS A 43 16.34 -4.84 10.23
N ASP A 44 17.66 -4.93 10.39
CA ASP A 44 18.59 -3.80 10.34
C ASP A 44 18.46 -2.77 11.46
N SER A 45 17.64 -3.03 12.47
CA SER A 45 17.50 -2.12 13.61
C SER A 45 18.76 -2.12 14.46
N MET A 46 19.21 -0.94 14.87
CA MET A 46 20.30 -0.77 15.81
C MET A 46 19.83 -1.22 17.20
N ILE A 47 20.60 -2.11 17.82
CA ILE A 47 20.33 -2.63 19.15
C ILE A 47 20.70 -1.57 20.17
N GLN A 48 19.80 -1.25 21.07
CA GLN A 48 20.02 -0.32 22.18
C GLN A 48 20.60 -1.08 23.39
N ASP A 49 21.34 -0.40 24.24
CA ASP A 49 21.96 -1.00 25.44
C ASP A 49 20.91 -1.53 26.42
N GLU A 50 19.75 -0.90 26.47
CA GLU A 50 18.61 -1.32 27.31
C GLU A 50 17.95 -2.63 26.83
N TRP A 51 18.24 -3.06 25.60
CA TRP A 51 17.73 -4.34 25.05
C TRP A 51 18.65 -5.51 25.42
N SER A 52 19.14 -5.51 26.65
CA SER A 52 20.02 -6.55 27.21
C SER A 52 19.24 -7.63 27.94
N LEU A 53 19.84 -8.80 28.03
CA LEU A 53 19.35 -9.95 28.78
C LEU A 53 20.31 -10.26 29.93
N PRO A 54 19.84 -10.84 31.06
CA PRO A 54 20.69 -11.14 32.23
C PRO A 54 21.90 -12.03 31.93
N ILE A 55 21.91 -12.75 30.79
CA ILE A 55 22.95 -13.67 30.33
C ILE A 55 24.03 -12.97 29.49
N ASN A 56 24.22 -11.67 29.61
CA ASN A 56 25.14 -10.86 28.84
C ASN A 56 24.91 -10.95 27.30
N ALA A 57 23.66 -11.07 26.90
CA ALA A 57 23.24 -11.08 25.51
C ALA A 57 22.27 -9.93 25.25
N HIS A 58 22.07 -9.59 23.98
CA HIS A 58 21.13 -8.57 23.54
C HIS A 58 20.03 -9.21 22.70
N TYR A 59 18.87 -8.53 22.60
CA TYR A 59 17.78 -8.95 21.72
C TYR A 59 17.27 -7.79 20.87
N CYS A 60 16.70 -8.09 19.74
CA CYS A 60 16.06 -7.09 18.90
C CYS A 60 14.60 -6.89 19.33
N ARG A 61 14.26 -5.70 19.84
CA ARG A 61 12.91 -5.35 20.25
C ARG A 61 11.94 -5.26 19.05
N GLU A 62 12.40 -4.76 17.92
CA GLU A 62 11.60 -4.62 16.70
C GLU A 62 11.15 -5.96 16.11
N CYS A 63 11.87 -7.04 16.42
CA CYS A 63 11.54 -8.37 15.95
C CYS A 63 10.63 -9.19 16.89
N LEU A 64 10.19 -8.66 18.02
CA LEU A 64 9.45 -9.43 19.04
C LEU A 64 8.21 -10.12 18.47
N LEU A 65 7.40 -9.43 17.69
CA LEU A 65 6.18 -9.98 17.07
C LEU A 65 6.46 -11.05 16.00
N MET A 66 7.71 -11.15 15.52
CA MET A 66 8.17 -12.12 14.51
C MET A 66 9.12 -13.16 15.10
N LYS A 67 9.03 -13.44 16.39
CA LYS A 67 9.98 -14.20 17.22
C LYS A 67 11.27 -13.42 17.50
N ARG A 68 11.75 -13.57 18.72
CA ARG A 68 12.89 -12.80 19.26
C ARG A 68 14.22 -13.19 18.60
N VAL A 69 14.90 -12.23 18.00
CA VAL A 69 16.29 -12.39 17.53
C VAL A 69 17.23 -12.02 18.68
N ARG A 70 18.17 -12.89 19.03
CA ARG A 70 19.11 -12.73 20.17
C ARG A 70 20.54 -12.79 19.67
N SER A 71 21.45 -12.06 20.34
CA SER A 71 22.87 -11.98 19.96
C SER A 71 23.68 -13.26 20.27
N ASP A 72 23.21 -14.07 21.22
CA ASP A 72 23.79 -15.34 21.63
C ASP A 72 23.27 -16.54 20.83
N GLN A 73 22.39 -16.33 19.88
CA GLN A 73 21.77 -17.33 19.01
C GLN A 73 22.05 -17.02 17.54
N ALA A 74 21.76 -17.97 16.67
CA ALA A 74 21.83 -17.78 15.23
C ALA A 74 20.45 -17.56 14.61
N LEU A 75 20.44 -17.10 13.37
CA LEU A 75 19.34 -17.25 12.44
C LEU A 75 19.62 -18.42 11.50
N TYR A 76 18.58 -19.09 11.06
CA TYR A 76 18.65 -20.23 10.17
C TYR A 76 17.75 -20.02 8.98
N TYR A 77 18.18 -20.47 7.79
CA TYR A 77 17.32 -20.45 6.61
C TYR A 77 17.53 -21.71 5.78
N PHE A 78 16.51 -22.04 5.00
CA PHE A 78 16.58 -23.12 4.02
C PHE A 78 16.55 -22.50 2.63
N PRO A 79 17.55 -22.76 1.78
CA PRO A 79 17.54 -22.25 0.41
C PRO A 79 16.26 -22.59 -0.33
N GLN A 80 15.71 -21.64 -1.10
CA GLN A 80 14.54 -21.89 -1.92
C GLN A 80 14.92 -22.71 -3.13
N GLU A 81 14.17 -23.77 -3.35
CA GLU A 81 14.24 -24.60 -4.55
C GLU A 81 13.27 -24.13 -5.63
N ASP A 82 13.58 -24.37 -6.88
CA ASP A 82 12.68 -24.07 -7.97
C ASP A 82 11.37 -24.88 -7.88
N PHE A 83 10.32 -24.33 -8.41
CA PHE A 83 9.03 -24.98 -8.57
C PHE A 83 8.96 -25.73 -9.90
N PRO A 84 8.06 -26.70 -10.06
CA PRO A 84 7.77 -27.29 -11.36
C PRO A 84 7.33 -26.22 -12.37
N LYS A 85 7.84 -26.30 -13.59
CA LYS A 85 7.40 -25.43 -14.68
C LYS A 85 5.93 -25.73 -15.00
N GLN A 86 5.13 -24.69 -15.14
CA GLN A 86 3.68 -24.80 -15.35
C GLN A 86 3.15 -23.56 -16.06
N ASP A 87 2.02 -23.66 -16.74
CA ASP A 87 1.32 -22.49 -17.27
C ASP A 87 0.21 -22.07 -16.31
N VAL A 88 0.39 -20.90 -15.67
CA VAL A 88 -0.47 -20.49 -14.57
C VAL A 88 -1.48 -19.41 -14.94
N LEU A 89 -1.36 -18.71 -16.07
CA LEU A 89 -2.21 -17.56 -16.37
C LEU A 89 -3.54 -17.97 -17.00
N LYS A 90 -4.63 -17.79 -16.26
CA LYS A 90 -6.01 -18.02 -16.74
C LYS A 90 -6.65 -16.76 -17.33
N TRP A 91 -6.17 -15.58 -16.95
CA TRP A 91 -6.77 -14.32 -17.35
C TRP A 91 -6.78 -14.13 -18.88
N LYS A 92 -7.95 -13.83 -19.43
CA LYS A 92 -8.19 -13.65 -20.88
C LYS A 92 -8.57 -12.22 -21.26
N GLY A 93 -8.46 -11.28 -20.31
CA GLY A 93 -8.76 -9.87 -20.56
C GLY A 93 -7.74 -9.23 -21.51
N GLN A 94 -8.03 -8.00 -21.91
CA GLN A 94 -7.15 -7.20 -22.74
C GLN A 94 -6.63 -5.99 -21.98
N LEU A 95 -5.34 -5.74 -22.11
CA LEU A 95 -4.71 -4.54 -21.58
C LEU A 95 -4.99 -3.35 -22.51
N THR A 96 -5.15 -2.18 -21.94
CA THR A 96 -5.14 -0.93 -22.73
C THR A 96 -3.72 -0.70 -23.31
N PRO A 97 -3.58 0.08 -24.40
CA PRO A 97 -2.25 0.34 -25.00
C PRO A 97 -1.21 0.88 -23.98
N PHE A 98 -1.66 1.69 -23.02
CA PHE A 98 -0.77 2.20 -21.95
C PHE A 98 -0.34 1.11 -20.97
N GLN A 99 -1.26 0.21 -20.59
CA GLN A 99 -0.95 -0.94 -19.71
C GLN A 99 -0.05 -1.95 -20.44
N GLU A 100 -0.30 -2.21 -21.73
CA GLU A 100 0.53 -3.10 -22.53
C GLU A 100 1.98 -2.64 -22.59
N LYS A 101 2.21 -1.35 -22.88
CA LYS A 101 3.54 -0.75 -22.88
C LYS A 101 4.27 -0.94 -21.54
N VAL A 102 3.56 -0.79 -20.41
CA VAL A 102 4.15 -1.03 -19.09
C VAL A 102 4.41 -2.51 -18.88
N SER A 103 3.48 -3.39 -19.25
CA SER A 103 3.62 -4.85 -19.14
C SER A 103 4.82 -5.37 -19.92
N GLU A 104 5.01 -4.91 -21.16
CA GLU A 104 6.20 -5.21 -21.98
C GLU A 104 7.49 -4.68 -21.33
N GLY A 105 7.43 -3.45 -20.79
CA GLY A 105 8.56 -2.86 -20.05
C GLY A 105 8.96 -3.66 -18.81
N LEU A 106 7.99 -4.28 -18.13
CA LEU A 106 8.24 -5.17 -16.99
C LEU A 106 8.82 -6.51 -17.42
N LEU A 107 8.38 -7.09 -18.55
CA LEU A 107 8.98 -8.29 -19.11
C LEU A 107 10.45 -8.05 -19.47
N GLN A 108 10.77 -6.92 -20.10
CA GLN A 108 12.16 -6.52 -20.38
C GLN A 108 12.98 -6.29 -19.11
N ALA A 109 12.35 -5.77 -18.03
CA ALA A 109 13.02 -5.57 -16.75
C ALA A 109 13.48 -6.89 -16.13
N VAL A 110 12.64 -7.95 -16.21
CA VAL A 110 13.02 -9.31 -15.78
C VAL A 110 14.18 -9.85 -16.61
N GLU A 111 14.15 -9.71 -17.94
CA GLU A 111 15.22 -10.19 -18.83
C GLU A 111 16.56 -9.49 -18.56
N LYS A 112 16.52 -8.18 -18.25
CA LYS A 112 17.70 -7.36 -18.00
C LYS A 112 18.11 -7.28 -16.53
N GLN A 113 17.38 -7.96 -15.63
CA GLN A 113 17.59 -7.89 -14.18
C GLN A 113 17.62 -6.45 -13.66
N GLN A 114 16.74 -5.58 -14.19
CA GLN A 114 16.73 -4.15 -13.90
C GLN A 114 15.62 -3.76 -12.91
N PRO A 115 15.94 -3.41 -11.66
CA PRO A 115 14.94 -2.94 -10.70
C PRO A 115 14.12 -1.77 -11.26
N THR A 116 12.80 -1.85 -11.12
CA THR A 116 11.90 -0.95 -11.82
C THR A 116 10.86 -0.33 -10.89
N LEU A 117 10.62 0.97 -11.08
CA LEU A 117 9.53 1.73 -10.46
C LEU A 117 8.42 1.97 -11.49
N VAL A 118 7.23 1.47 -11.23
CA VAL A 118 6.04 1.82 -12.02
C VAL A 118 5.29 2.94 -11.30
N HIS A 119 5.26 4.11 -11.91
CA HIS A 119 4.45 5.24 -11.47
C HIS A 119 3.12 5.21 -12.23
N ALA A 120 2.07 4.76 -11.57
CA ALA A 120 0.76 4.55 -12.17
C ALA A 120 -0.32 5.32 -11.42
N VAL A 121 -1.09 6.14 -12.13
CA VAL A 121 -2.19 6.91 -11.54
C VAL A 121 -3.22 6.01 -10.83
N THR A 122 -3.94 6.59 -9.90
CA THR A 122 -5.05 5.89 -9.24
C THR A 122 -6.12 5.50 -10.26
N GLY A 123 -6.56 4.22 -10.23
CA GLY A 123 -7.53 3.71 -11.20
C GLY A 123 -6.95 3.36 -12.57
N ALA A 124 -5.63 3.19 -12.69
CA ALA A 124 -4.96 2.80 -13.93
C ALA A 124 -5.05 1.28 -14.23
N GLY A 125 -5.56 0.45 -13.32
CA GLY A 125 -5.55 -1.02 -13.48
C GLY A 125 -4.14 -1.59 -13.32
N LYS A 126 -3.50 -1.32 -12.18
CA LYS A 126 -2.13 -1.78 -11.89
C LYS A 126 -2.00 -3.30 -11.79
N THR A 127 -3.06 -3.98 -11.40
CA THR A 127 -3.03 -5.43 -11.14
C THR A 127 -2.87 -6.21 -12.43
N GLU A 128 -3.65 -5.93 -13.44
CA GLU A 128 -3.65 -6.69 -14.69
C GLU A 128 -2.35 -6.50 -15.50
N MET A 129 -1.70 -5.33 -15.40
CA MET A 129 -0.45 -5.08 -16.12
C MET A 129 0.73 -5.93 -15.63
N ILE A 130 0.67 -6.44 -14.38
CA ILE A 130 1.74 -7.29 -13.84
C ILE A 130 1.53 -8.78 -14.11
N TYR A 131 0.38 -9.20 -14.63
CA TYR A 131 0.07 -10.63 -14.78
C TYR A 131 1.06 -11.37 -15.68
N LYS A 132 1.40 -10.78 -16.82
CA LYS A 132 2.35 -11.42 -17.77
C LYS A 132 3.72 -11.64 -17.14
N VAL A 133 4.24 -10.68 -16.37
CA VAL A 133 5.56 -10.81 -15.75
C VAL A 133 5.54 -11.80 -14.60
N VAL A 134 4.46 -11.83 -13.79
CA VAL A 134 4.26 -12.83 -12.73
C VAL A 134 4.19 -14.23 -13.32
N ALA A 135 3.36 -14.42 -14.34
CA ALA A 135 3.22 -15.70 -15.02
C ALA A 135 4.55 -16.16 -15.65
N LYS A 136 5.29 -15.27 -16.33
CA LYS A 136 6.59 -15.60 -16.93
C LYS A 136 7.57 -16.17 -15.91
N VAL A 137 7.64 -15.58 -14.72
CA VAL A 137 8.56 -16.06 -13.67
C VAL A 137 8.11 -17.41 -13.13
N ILE A 138 6.82 -17.57 -12.80
CA ILE A 138 6.27 -18.82 -12.25
C ILE A 138 6.34 -19.96 -13.29
N ASN A 139 6.02 -19.68 -14.56
CA ASN A 139 6.06 -20.69 -15.63
C ASN A 139 7.48 -21.24 -15.84
N ASN A 140 8.51 -20.46 -15.49
CA ASN A 140 9.90 -20.90 -15.52
C ASN A 140 10.38 -21.58 -14.22
N GLY A 141 9.49 -21.79 -13.25
CA GLY A 141 9.80 -22.44 -11.96
C GLY A 141 10.20 -21.47 -10.85
N GLY A 142 10.12 -20.17 -11.08
CA GLY A 142 10.48 -19.16 -10.07
C GLY A 142 9.38 -18.91 -9.03
N ALA A 143 9.79 -18.36 -7.89
CA ALA A 143 8.91 -17.90 -6.81
C ALA A 143 8.63 -16.41 -6.91
N VAL A 144 7.37 -16.01 -6.78
CA VAL A 144 6.94 -14.61 -6.85
C VAL A 144 6.23 -14.20 -5.56
N CYS A 145 6.56 -13.01 -5.06
CA CYS A 145 5.80 -12.38 -3.98
C CYS A 145 5.24 -11.02 -4.43
N LEU A 146 3.95 -10.82 -4.17
CA LEU A 146 3.26 -9.53 -4.26
C LEU A 146 3.06 -8.99 -2.85
N ALA A 147 3.69 -7.88 -2.52
CA ALA A 147 3.64 -7.32 -1.18
C ALA A 147 2.98 -5.94 -1.17
N SER A 148 2.26 -5.62 -0.09
CA SER A 148 1.75 -4.28 0.17
C SER A 148 1.87 -3.96 1.66
N PRO A 149 2.05 -2.70 2.07
CA PRO A 149 2.00 -2.32 3.48
C PRO A 149 0.60 -2.47 4.11
N ARG A 150 -0.43 -2.68 3.30
CA ARG A 150 -1.84 -2.68 3.73
C ARG A 150 -2.51 -4.03 3.54
N ILE A 151 -3.20 -4.49 4.59
CA ILE A 151 -3.92 -5.78 4.58
C ILE A 151 -5.06 -5.78 3.56
N ASP A 152 -5.86 -4.71 3.50
CA ASP A 152 -6.99 -4.57 2.58
C ASP A 152 -6.57 -4.70 1.11
N VAL A 153 -5.40 -4.15 0.74
CA VAL A 153 -4.82 -4.31 -0.60
C VAL A 153 -4.39 -5.76 -0.86
N CYS A 154 -3.76 -6.41 0.13
CA CYS A 154 -3.38 -7.82 0.00
C CYS A 154 -4.60 -8.72 -0.18
N LEU A 155 -5.68 -8.49 0.57
CA LEU A 155 -6.93 -9.24 0.45
C LEU A 155 -7.60 -9.06 -0.92
N GLU A 156 -7.62 -7.84 -1.45
CA GLU A 156 -8.16 -7.57 -2.79
C GLU A 156 -7.32 -8.23 -3.88
N LEU A 157 -5.99 -8.09 -3.81
CA LEU A 157 -5.05 -8.76 -4.72
C LEU A 157 -5.23 -10.27 -4.71
N TYR A 158 -5.28 -10.87 -3.53
CA TYR A 158 -5.44 -12.32 -3.35
C TYR A 158 -6.70 -12.84 -4.05
N LYS A 159 -7.85 -12.18 -3.83
CA LYS A 159 -9.12 -12.56 -4.48
C LYS A 159 -9.05 -12.51 -6.01
N ARG A 160 -8.41 -11.49 -6.58
CA ARG A 160 -8.25 -11.35 -8.03
C ARG A 160 -7.32 -12.43 -8.57
N LEU A 161 -6.18 -12.63 -7.94
CA LEU A 161 -5.19 -13.62 -8.39
C LEU A 161 -5.71 -15.06 -8.30
N GLN A 162 -6.56 -15.40 -7.31
CA GLN A 162 -7.21 -16.72 -7.24
C GLN A 162 -8.08 -17.01 -8.48
N ASN A 163 -8.74 -16.00 -9.03
CA ASN A 163 -9.54 -16.15 -10.23
C ASN A 163 -8.67 -16.24 -11.49
N ASP A 164 -7.57 -15.50 -11.53
CA ASP A 164 -6.80 -15.24 -12.74
C ASP A 164 -5.56 -16.14 -12.89
N PHE A 165 -5.16 -16.88 -11.84
CA PHE A 165 -4.03 -17.80 -11.84
C PHE A 165 -4.44 -19.23 -11.48
N ALA A 166 -3.74 -20.23 -12.06
CA ALA A 166 -4.03 -21.65 -11.85
C ALA A 166 -3.25 -22.28 -10.69
N CYS A 167 -2.26 -21.58 -10.12
CA CYS A 167 -1.49 -22.08 -8.99
C CYS A 167 -2.15 -21.74 -7.64
N GLU A 168 -1.78 -22.49 -6.60
CA GLU A 168 -2.10 -22.10 -5.23
C GLU A 168 -1.42 -20.80 -4.85
N ILE A 169 -2.04 -20.03 -3.97
CA ILE A 169 -1.56 -18.73 -3.54
C ILE A 169 -1.58 -18.67 -2.01
N ALA A 170 -0.45 -18.39 -1.40
CA ALA A 170 -0.39 -18.13 0.04
C ALA A 170 -0.69 -16.64 0.32
N LEU A 171 -1.60 -16.39 1.26
CA LEU A 171 -1.90 -15.04 1.76
C LEU A 171 -1.35 -14.89 3.18
N LEU A 172 -0.46 -13.89 3.38
CA LEU A 172 0.24 -13.69 4.64
C LEU A 172 0.00 -12.29 5.22
N HIS A 173 -0.63 -12.23 6.37
CA HIS A 173 -0.80 -11.04 7.20
C HIS A 173 -0.80 -11.42 8.69
N GLY A 174 -1.13 -10.50 9.62
CA GLY A 174 -1.08 -10.76 11.08
C GLY A 174 -1.85 -12.00 11.49
N ASP A 175 -3.08 -12.13 11.00
CA ASP A 175 -4.05 -13.17 11.40
C ASP A 175 -4.28 -14.22 10.29
N SER A 176 -3.33 -14.37 9.36
CA SER A 176 -3.44 -15.36 8.29
C SER A 176 -3.15 -16.78 8.79
N ILE A 177 -3.62 -17.78 8.01
CA ILE A 177 -3.18 -19.16 8.18
C ILE A 177 -1.65 -19.27 8.06
N PRO A 178 -1.02 -20.31 8.63
CA PRO A 178 0.40 -20.56 8.47
C PRO A 178 0.81 -20.66 7.00
N TYR A 179 2.04 -20.23 6.71
CA TYR A 179 2.61 -20.32 5.36
C TYR A 179 2.67 -21.79 4.89
N PHE A 180 2.30 -22.01 3.65
CA PHE A 180 2.60 -23.22 2.89
C PHE A 180 3.37 -22.85 1.63
N ARG A 181 4.28 -23.72 1.18
CA ARG A 181 5.14 -23.49 0.05
C ARG A 181 4.35 -23.45 -1.26
N THR A 182 4.42 -22.35 -1.97
CA THR A 182 3.72 -22.10 -3.23
C THR A 182 4.51 -21.13 -4.10
N PRO A 183 4.41 -21.19 -5.45
CA PRO A 183 5.13 -20.29 -6.32
C PRO A 183 4.63 -18.83 -6.26
N LEU A 184 3.42 -18.58 -5.74
CA LEU A 184 2.84 -17.24 -5.66
C LEU A 184 2.42 -16.92 -4.22
N VAL A 185 3.00 -15.85 -3.67
CA VAL A 185 2.70 -15.35 -2.32
C VAL A 185 2.15 -13.95 -2.41
N VAL A 186 1.07 -13.67 -1.66
CA VAL A 186 0.59 -12.31 -1.39
C VAL A 186 0.83 -12.02 0.08
N ALA A 187 1.51 -10.93 0.42
CA ALA A 187 1.93 -10.68 1.80
C ALA A 187 1.87 -9.21 2.19
N THR A 188 1.64 -8.93 3.47
CA THR A 188 1.99 -7.60 3.98
C THR A 188 3.51 -7.46 4.06
N THR A 189 4.03 -6.24 3.87
CA THR A 189 5.48 -5.99 3.84
C THR A 189 6.21 -6.46 5.10
N HIS A 190 5.55 -6.48 6.27
CA HIS A 190 6.11 -7.02 7.50
C HIS A 190 6.36 -8.54 7.44
N GLN A 191 5.53 -9.29 6.74
CA GLN A 191 5.70 -10.75 6.61
C GLN A 191 6.97 -11.11 5.82
N LEU A 192 7.50 -10.19 5.01
CA LEU A 192 8.75 -10.39 4.28
C LEU A 192 9.96 -10.61 5.22
N LEU A 193 9.89 -10.16 6.48
CA LEU A 193 10.91 -10.44 7.50
C LEU A 193 11.07 -11.93 7.84
N LYS A 194 10.10 -12.76 7.46
CA LYS A 194 10.14 -14.23 7.65
C LYS A 194 10.76 -14.97 6.48
N PHE A 195 11.25 -14.27 5.45
CA PHE A 195 11.84 -14.85 4.25
C PHE A 195 13.29 -14.40 4.04
N TYR A 196 14.08 -15.27 3.44
CA TYR A 196 15.46 -14.97 3.10
C TYR A 196 15.82 -15.63 1.77
N HIS A 197 16.25 -14.84 0.77
CA HIS A 197 16.56 -15.29 -0.58
C HIS A 197 15.51 -16.24 -1.19
N ALA A 198 14.22 -15.90 -0.96
CA ALA A 198 13.09 -16.78 -1.28
C ALA A 198 12.51 -16.54 -2.67
N PHE A 199 12.52 -15.28 -3.15
CA PHE A 199 11.75 -14.89 -4.31
C PHE A 199 12.64 -14.48 -5.50
N ASP A 200 12.29 -14.99 -6.69
CA ASP A 200 12.90 -14.58 -7.95
C ASP A 200 12.35 -13.23 -8.41
N LEU A 201 11.08 -12.95 -8.07
CA LEU A 201 10.44 -11.67 -8.32
C LEU A 201 9.68 -11.20 -7.08
N LEU A 202 9.97 -9.99 -6.64
CA LEU A 202 9.19 -9.27 -5.62
C LEU A 202 8.57 -8.03 -6.24
N ILE A 203 7.25 -7.90 -6.12
CA ILE A 203 6.51 -6.69 -6.49
C ILE A 203 5.96 -6.07 -5.21
N VAL A 204 6.33 -4.83 -4.93
CA VAL A 204 5.82 -4.09 -3.77
C VAL A 204 4.89 -2.99 -4.25
N ASP A 205 3.60 -3.11 -3.94
CA ASP A 205 2.60 -2.07 -4.24
C ASP A 205 2.48 -1.06 -3.09
N GLU A 206 2.04 0.14 -3.43
CA GLU A 206 1.86 1.25 -2.50
C GLU A 206 3.12 1.59 -1.68
N VAL A 207 4.29 1.63 -2.33
CA VAL A 207 5.56 1.93 -1.66
C VAL A 207 5.65 3.36 -1.09
N ASP A 208 4.70 4.22 -1.41
CA ASP A 208 4.51 5.57 -0.86
C ASP A 208 3.58 5.58 0.37
N ALA A 209 3.07 4.42 0.81
CA ALA A 209 2.16 4.31 1.95
C ALA A 209 2.88 3.97 3.25
N PHE A 210 2.36 4.51 4.36
CA PHE A 210 2.71 4.03 5.70
C PHE A 210 2.23 2.57 5.87
N PRO A 211 2.97 1.70 6.54
CA PRO A 211 4.24 1.92 7.25
C PRO A 211 5.51 1.68 6.41
N TYR A 212 5.42 1.49 5.11
CA TYR A 212 6.59 1.19 4.27
C TYR A 212 7.51 2.40 4.04
N VAL A 213 6.92 3.57 3.74
CA VAL A 213 7.69 4.81 3.50
C VAL A 213 8.51 5.17 4.75
N ASP A 214 9.77 5.56 4.53
CA ASP A 214 10.75 5.94 5.57
C ASP A 214 11.03 4.84 6.63
N ASN A 215 10.77 3.57 6.29
CA ASN A 215 10.95 2.44 7.20
C ASN A 215 12.13 1.54 6.78
N LYS A 216 13.27 1.74 7.43
CA LYS A 216 14.51 0.98 7.16
C LYS A 216 14.34 -0.53 7.37
N MET A 217 13.56 -0.95 8.36
CA MET A 217 13.28 -2.36 8.64
C MET A 217 12.58 -3.02 7.45
N LEU A 218 11.57 -2.36 6.87
CA LEU A 218 10.85 -2.90 5.72
C LEU A 218 11.69 -2.84 4.43
N TYR A 219 12.56 -1.84 4.27
CA TYR A 219 13.53 -1.80 3.17
C TYR A 219 14.51 -2.97 3.26
N LYS A 220 14.97 -3.32 4.47
CA LYS A 220 15.81 -4.49 4.71
C LYS A 220 15.07 -5.79 4.40
N ALA A 221 13.81 -5.92 4.83
CA ALA A 221 12.96 -7.07 4.53
C ALA A 221 12.83 -7.30 3.02
N VAL A 222 12.52 -6.25 2.25
CA VAL A 222 12.43 -6.26 0.78
C VAL A 222 13.77 -6.66 0.13
N LYS A 223 14.90 -6.23 0.71
CA LYS A 223 16.23 -6.62 0.21
C LYS A 223 16.54 -8.08 0.48
N ASN A 224 16.29 -8.56 1.70
CA ASN A 224 16.70 -9.87 2.15
C ASN A 224 15.82 -11.01 1.61
N CYS A 225 14.52 -10.77 1.36
CA CYS A 225 13.62 -11.81 0.92
C CYS A 225 13.78 -12.18 -0.57
N VAL A 226 14.44 -11.34 -1.36
CA VAL A 226 14.70 -11.59 -2.79
C VAL A 226 16.02 -12.34 -2.95
N LYS A 227 16.06 -13.33 -3.85
CA LYS A 227 17.29 -14.05 -4.24
C LYS A 227 18.34 -13.06 -4.76
N GLU A 228 19.61 -13.42 -4.74
CA GLU A 228 20.71 -12.56 -5.23
C GLU A 228 20.48 -12.12 -6.68
N ASN A 229 20.01 -13.03 -7.52
CA ASN A 229 19.65 -12.78 -8.91
C ASN A 229 18.15 -12.49 -9.08
N GLY A 230 17.44 -12.16 -8.01
CA GLY A 230 16.01 -11.85 -8.06
C GLY A 230 15.74 -10.37 -8.33
N LEU A 231 14.58 -10.09 -8.88
CA LEU A 231 14.18 -8.76 -9.30
C LEU A 231 13.19 -8.11 -8.32
N ARG A 232 13.31 -6.80 -8.16
CA ARG A 232 12.36 -5.97 -7.39
C ARG A 232 11.65 -4.99 -8.31
N ILE A 233 10.33 -4.99 -8.25
CA ILE A 233 9.45 -4.03 -8.91
C ILE A 233 8.68 -3.26 -7.84
N PHE A 234 8.64 -1.96 -7.97
CA PHE A 234 7.92 -1.07 -7.05
C PHE A 234 6.76 -0.40 -7.79
N LEU A 235 5.56 -0.42 -7.19
CA LEU A 235 4.40 0.24 -7.75
C LEU A 235 3.98 1.38 -6.82
N THR A 236 3.67 2.53 -7.39
CA THR A 236 3.19 3.69 -6.65
C THR A 236 2.26 4.54 -7.51
N ALA A 237 1.32 5.22 -6.86
CA ALA A 237 0.55 6.28 -7.52
C ALA A 237 1.15 7.67 -7.29
N THR A 238 2.08 7.79 -6.33
CA THR A 238 2.78 9.05 -6.03
C THR A 238 4.25 8.78 -5.76
N SER A 239 5.11 9.45 -6.49
CA SER A 239 6.55 9.29 -6.26
C SER A 239 7.01 10.07 -5.03
N THR A 240 7.93 9.48 -4.27
CA THR A 240 8.64 10.14 -3.18
C THR A 240 9.98 10.67 -3.65
N ASP A 241 10.54 11.65 -2.92
CA ASP A 241 11.84 12.23 -3.27
C ASP A 241 12.97 11.16 -3.27
N GLU A 242 12.87 10.15 -2.40
CA GLU A 242 13.81 9.03 -2.35
C GLU A 242 13.72 8.15 -3.62
N LEU A 243 12.51 7.81 -4.05
CA LEU A 243 12.30 7.02 -5.28
C LEU A 243 12.74 7.79 -6.51
N ASP A 244 12.42 9.08 -6.59
CA ASP A 244 12.88 9.96 -7.68
C ASP A 244 14.40 10.10 -7.71
N LYS A 245 15.06 10.13 -6.55
CA LYS A 245 16.54 10.09 -6.45
C LYS A 245 17.09 8.77 -7.02
N LYS A 246 16.53 7.61 -6.61
CA LYS A 246 16.95 6.28 -7.11
C LYS A 246 16.79 6.15 -8.63
N VAL A 247 15.70 6.70 -9.18
CA VAL A 247 15.51 6.77 -10.64
C VAL A 247 16.59 7.65 -11.30
N ARG A 248 16.87 8.82 -10.72
CA ARG A 248 17.84 9.77 -11.28
C ARG A 248 19.27 9.25 -11.32
N ILE A 249 19.67 8.46 -10.30
CA ILE A 249 21.01 7.87 -10.24
C ILE A 249 21.09 6.50 -10.93
N GLY A 250 20.00 6.04 -11.58
CA GLY A 250 19.97 4.81 -12.37
C GLY A 250 19.80 3.52 -11.57
N GLU A 251 19.55 3.58 -10.26
CA GLU A 251 19.25 2.40 -9.43
C GLU A 251 17.88 1.78 -9.77
N LEU A 252 16.94 2.60 -10.24
CA LEU A 252 15.61 2.19 -10.65
C LEU A 252 15.31 2.69 -12.07
N LYS A 253 14.79 1.82 -12.92
CA LYS A 253 14.16 2.24 -14.18
C LYS A 253 12.74 2.73 -13.89
N ARG A 254 12.32 3.85 -14.48
CA ARG A 254 10.94 4.33 -14.35
C ARG A 254 10.09 3.93 -15.55
N LEU A 255 8.94 3.32 -15.29
CA LEU A 255 7.84 3.15 -16.22
C LEU A 255 6.66 4.01 -15.76
N SER A 256 5.97 4.68 -16.69
CA SER A 256 4.85 5.57 -16.38
C SER A 256 3.55 5.01 -16.94
N LEU A 257 2.51 4.95 -16.10
CA LEU A 257 1.13 4.63 -16.49
C LEU A 257 0.24 5.82 -16.10
N PRO A 258 0.26 6.89 -16.91
CA PRO A 258 -0.36 8.18 -16.54
C PRO A 258 -1.86 8.20 -16.76
N ARG A 259 -2.46 7.19 -17.41
CA ARG A 259 -3.86 7.18 -17.82
C ARG A 259 -4.67 6.17 -17.02
N ARG A 260 -5.87 6.55 -16.60
CA ARG A 260 -6.86 5.64 -16.02
C ARG A 260 -7.30 4.61 -17.05
N PHE A 261 -7.74 3.43 -16.62
CA PHE A 261 -8.16 2.35 -17.54
C PHE A 261 -9.32 2.77 -18.47
N HIS A 262 -10.23 3.63 -17.98
CA HIS A 262 -11.34 4.16 -18.76
C HIS A 262 -11.01 5.39 -19.62
N GLY A 263 -9.76 5.85 -19.61
CA GLY A 263 -9.25 6.92 -20.48
C GLY A 263 -9.53 8.35 -20.04
N ASN A 264 -10.37 8.58 -19.04
CA ASN A 264 -10.71 9.95 -18.59
C ASN A 264 -9.63 10.55 -17.67
N PRO A 265 -9.51 11.91 -17.62
CA PRO A 265 -8.51 12.57 -16.81
C PRO A 265 -8.74 12.39 -15.31
N LEU A 266 -7.68 12.57 -14.53
CA LEU A 266 -7.79 12.78 -13.10
C LEU A 266 -8.48 14.11 -12.83
N ILE A 267 -9.36 14.14 -11.84
CA ILE A 267 -10.05 15.37 -11.45
C ILE A 267 -9.06 16.31 -10.74
N ILE A 268 -8.94 17.53 -11.27
CA ILE A 268 -8.08 18.56 -10.68
C ILE A 268 -8.80 19.17 -9.47
N PRO A 269 -8.19 19.12 -8.27
CA PRO A 269 -8.79 19.67 -7.06
C PRO A 269 -9.00 21.19 -7.17
N LYS A 270 -10.14 21.67 -6.67
CA LYS A 270 -10.42 23.10 -6.52
C LYS A 270 -10.07 23.53 -5.09
N PRO A 271 -9.01 24.32 -4.85
CA PRO A 271 -8.73 24.83 -3.53
C PRO A 271 -9.71 25.95 -3.17
N VAL A 272 -10.31 25.87 -1.98
CA VAL A 272 -11.28 26.85 -1.48
C VAL A 272 -10.86 27.32 -0.11
N TRP A 273 -10.71 28.65 0.03
CA TRP A 273 -10.38 29.24 1.32
C TRP A 273 -11.52 29.04 2.32
N LEU A 274 -11.18 28.44 3.47
CA LEU A 274 -12.08 28.22 4.59
C LEU A 274 -11.37 28.65 5.87
N SER A 275 -11.79 29.74 6.46
CA SER A 275 -11.30 30.20 7.76
C SER A 275 -12.21 29.71 8.87
N ASP A 276 -11.67 29.76 10.09
CA ASP A 276 -12.42 29.63 11.34
C ASP A 276 -13.22 28.33 11.52
N LEU A 277 -12.76 27.21 10.91
CA LEU A 277 -13.43 25.91 11.06
C LEU A 277 -13.62 25.56 12.55
N ASP A 278 -12.55 25.61 13.35
CA ASP A 278 -12.59 25.25 14.77
C ASP A 278 -13.58 26.14 15.55
N LYS A 279 -13.54 27.45 15.33
CA LYS A 279 -14.50 28.39 15.94
C LYS A 279 -15.95 28.13 15.53
N CYS A 280 -16.18 27.68 14.30
CA CYS A 280 -17.50 27.33 13.84
C CYS A 280 -17.98 26.02 14.50
N LEU A 281 -17.13 24.98 14.51
CA LEU A 281 -17.45 23.70 15.14
C LEU A 281 -17.69 23.83 16.64
N ASP A 282 -16.92 24.67 17.35
CA ASP A 282 -17.11 24.93 18.79
C ASP A 282 -18.44 25.63 19.08
N LYS A 283 -18.96 26.42 18.13
CA LYS A 283 -20.29 27.04 18.19
C LYS A 283 -21.38 26.18 17.56
N PHE A 284 -21.11 24.91 17.29
CA PHE A 284 -22.03 23.98 16.64
C PHE A 284 -22.61 24.51 15.32
N ARG A 285 -21.75 25.06 14.47
CA ARG A 285 -22.12 25.67 13.17
C ARG A 285 -21.19 25.20 12.06
N LEU A 286 -21.71 25.15 10.83
CA LEU A 286 -20.88 24.95 9.63
C LEU A 286 -20.36 26.31 9.12
N PRO A 287 -19.10 26.39 8.68
CA PRO A 287 -18.64 27.54 7.92
C PRO A 287 -19.52 27.77 6.67
N PRO A 288 -19.88 29.03 6.34
CA PRO A 288 -20.84 29.30 5.26
C PRO A 288 -20.50 28.70 3.90
N LYS A 289 -19.20 28.68 3.54
CA LYS A 289 -18.74 28.09 2.27
C LYS A 289 -18.90 26.57 2.26
N LEU A 290 -18.59 25.90 3.36
CA LEU A 290 -18.77 24.45 3.49
C LEU A 290 -20.26 24.10 3.45
N LYS A 291 -21.09 24.82 4.19
CA LYS A 291 -22.55 24.66 4.17
C LYS A 291 -23.10 24.76 2.75
N ARG A 292 -22.79 25.86 2.05
CA ARG A 292 -23.24 26.07 0.65
C ARG A 292 -22.75 24.96 -0.28
N TYR A 293 -21.51 24.49 -0.12
CA TYR A 293 -21.01 23.38 -0.91
C TYR A 293 -21.82 22.10 -0.68
N VAL A 294 -22.07 21.73 0.58
CA VAL A 294 -22.86 20.54 0.90
C VAL A 294 -24.29 20.69 0.35
N GLU A 295 -24.95 21.82 0.53
CA GLU A 295 -26.29 22.10 -0.02
C GLU A 295 -26.35 21.89 -1.54
N ASN A 296 -25.38 22.43 -2.27
CA ASN A 296 -25.32 22.30 -3.73
C ASN A 296 -25.00 20.87 -4.17
N GLN A 297 -24.06 20.21 -3.48
CA GLN A 297 -23.65 18.85 -3.79
C GLN A 297 -24.82 17.86 -3.54
N ARG A 298 -25.57 18.03 -2.44
CA ARG A 298 -26.72 17.16 -2.17
C ARG A 298 -27.79 17.21 -3.25
N ARG A 299 -27.97 18.34 -3.95
CA ARG A 299 -28.88 18.45 -5.09
C ARG A 299 -28.49 17.57 -6.28
N THR A 300 -27.24 17.13 -6.34
CA THR A 300 -26.76 16.22 -7.40
C THR A 300 -27.21 14.78 -7.21
N GLY A 301 -27.59 14.38 -5.99
CA GLY A 301 -27.98 13.03 -5.63
C GLY A 301 -26.81 12.03 -5.53
N TYR A 302 -25.56 12.45 -5.81
CA TYR A 302 -24.38 11.58 -5.70
C TYR A 302 -23.85 11.49 -4.27
N PRO A 303 -23.23 10.36 -3.87
CA PRO A 303 -22.65 10.22 -2.53
C PRO A 303 -21.53 11.24 -2.32
N LEU A 304 -21.43 11.75 -1.08
CA LEU A 304 -20.39 12.69 -0.66
C LEU A 304 -19.48 12.08 0.38
N LEU A 305 -18.17 12.02 0.09
CA LEU A 305 -17.13 11.63 1.03
C LEU A 305 -16.39 12.87 1.53
N ILE A 306 -16.41 13.08 2.85
CA ILE A 306 -15.75 14.22 3.52
C ILE A 306 -14.54 13.70 4.29
N PHE A 307 -13.36 14.21 4.00
CA PHE A 307 -12.17 13.91 4.80
C PHE A 307 -11.94 14.99 5.84
N ALA A 308 -11.86 14.57 7.11
CA ALA A 308 -11.53 15.41 8.25
C ALA A 308 -10.11 15.11 8.75
N SER A 309 -9.44 16.13 9.29
CA SER A 309 -8.05 16.04 9.78
C SER A 309 -7.92 15.24 11.08
N GLU A 310 -8.96 15.27 11.94
CA GLU A 310 -8.97 14.69 13.28
C GLU A 310 -10.29 13.97 13.57
N ILE A 311 -10.24 12.96 14.44
CA ILE A 311 -11.43 12.17 14.83
C ILE A 311 -12.50 13.10 15.46
N THR A 312 -12.11 13.89 16.43
CA THR A 312 -13.02 14.82 17.15
C THR A 312 -13.71 15.83 16.23
N LYS A 313 -12.99 16.34 15.22
CA LYS A 313 -13.57 17.23 14.21
C LYS A 313 -14.53 16.50 13.28
N GLY A 314 -14.21 15.25 12.93
CA GLY A 314 -15.08 14.40 12.11
C GLY A 314 -16.40 14.09 12.83
N GLU A 315 -16.36 13.76 14.11
CA GLU A 315 -17.54 13.53 14.96
C GLU A 315 -18.41 14.78 15.05
N LYS A 316 -17.81 15.93 15.42
CA LYS A 316 -18.54 17.21 15.46
C LYS A 316 -19.17 17.56 14.11
N LEU A 317 -18.45 17.34 12.99
CA LEU A 317 -18.99 17.55 11.65
C LEU A 317 -20.18 16.66 11.37
N LYS A 318 -20.14 15.38 11.78
CA LYS A 318 -21.28 14.45 11.65
C LYS A 318 -22.50 14.98 12.38
N GLU A 319 -22.36 15.32 13.65
CA GLU A 319 -23.46 15.83 14.48
C GLU A 319 -24.09 17.09 13.89
N ILE A 320 -23.29 18.08 13.50
CA ILE A 320 -23.76 19.32 12.91
C ILE A 320 -24.45 19.08 11.55
N LEU A 321 -23.88 18.19 10.72
CA LEU A 321 -24.48 17.87 9.44
C LEU A 321 -25.81 17.12 9.61
N GLN A 322 -25.92 16.20 10.57
CA GLN A 322 -27.17 15.51 10.89
C GLN A 322 -28.28 16.47 11.31
N GLU A 323 -27.95 17.50 12.12
CA GLU A 323 -28.93 18.54 12.51
C GLU A 323 -29.35 19.41 11.31
N LYS A 324 -28.38 19.81 10.46
CA LYS A 324 -28.66 20.72 9.33
C LYS A 324 -29.27 20.04 8.14
N PHE A 325 -29.07 18.74 7.96
CA PHE A 325 -29.54 17.92 6.85
C PHE A 325 -30.25 16.65 7.36
N PRO A 326 -31.41 16.79 8.03
CA PRO A 326 -32.08 15.67 8.71
C PRO A 326 -32.55 14.55 7.78
N ASN A 327 -32.69 14.84 6.49
CA ASN A 327 -33.07 13.86 5.47
C ASN A 327 -31.86 13.05 4.93
N GLU A 328 -30.64 13.44 5.27
CA GLU A 328 -29.44 12.75 4.80
C GLU A 328 -29.00 11.68 5.82
N LYS A 329 -28.60 10.52 5.31
CA LYS A 329 -28.02 9.45 6.13
C LYS A 329 -26.50 9.62 6.20
N ILE A 330 -25.99 9.96 7.37
CA ILE A 330 -24.61 10.40 7.57
C ILE A 330 -23.85 9.41 8.47
N GLY A 331 -22.75 8.83 7.93
CA GLY A 331 -21.83 7.98 8.66
C GLY A 331 -20.53 8.70 9.01
N PHE A 332 -19.80 8.16 10.00
CA PHE A 332 -18.43 8.56 10.32
C PHE A 332 -17.56 7.33 10.59
N VAL A 333 -16.39 7.29 9.98
CA VAL A 333 -15.43 6.20 10.16
C VAL A 333 -14.03 6.72 10.43
N SER A 334 -13.37 6.09 11.40
CA SER A 334 -11.99 6.37 11.81
C SER A 334 -11.25 5.08 12.16
N SER A 335 -10.02 5.18 12.64
CA SER A 335 -9.24 4.03 13.10
C SER A 335 -9.82 3.32 14.32
N VAL A 336 -10.65 4.00 15.10
CA VAL A 336 -11.27 3.50 16.33
C VAL A 336 -12.75 3.12 16.16
N THR A 337 -13.30 3.22 14.95
CA THR A 337 -14.69 2.88 14.66
C THR A 337 -14.84 1.36 14.56
N GLU A 338 -15.66 0.75 15.41
CA GLU A 338 -15.88 -0.70 15.50
C GLU A 338 -16.64 -1.24 14.28
N ASP A 339 -17.75 -0.60 13.90
CA ASP A 339 -18.62 -0.95 12.76
C ASP A 339 -18.14 -0.38 11.42
N ARG A 340 -16.83 -0.11 11.29
CA ARG A 340 -16.23 0.53 10.11
C ARG A 340 -16.59 -0.16 8.80
N LEU A 341 -16.51 -1.50 8.76
CA LEU A 341 -16.77 -2.26 7.54
C LEU A 341 -18.23 -2.15 7.11
N GLU A 342 -19.14 -2.16 8.05
CA GLU A 342 -20.57 -2.01 7.83
C GLU A 342 -20.91 -0.62 7.26
N GLN A 343 -20.39 0.46 7.89
CA GLN A 343 -20.61 1.82 7.39
C GLN A 343 -19.99 2.04 6.01
N VAL A 344 -18.81 1.48 5.74
CA VAL A 344 -18.17 1.54 4.41
C VAL A 344 -19.01 0.80 3.38
N GLN A 345 -19.59 -0.36 3.73
CA GLN A 345 -20.45 -1.10 2.83
C GLN A 345 -21.78 -0.35 2.60
N ALA A 346 -22.43 0.14 3.65
CA ALA A 346 -23.65 0.95 3.55
C ALA A 346 -23.45 2.20 2.67
N PHE A 347 -22.28 2.86 2.75
CA PHE A 347 -21.98 3.98 1.85
C PHE A 347 -21.75 3.54 0.40
N ARG A 348 -21.12 2.38 0.19
CA ARG A 348 -20.95 1.79 -1.14
C ARG A 348 -22.29 1.44 -1.78
N ASP A 349 -23.23 0.91 -1.00
CA ASP A 349 -24.56 0.51 -1.42
C ASP A 349 -25.55 1.69 -1.48
N ARG A 350 -25.06 2.92 -1.21
CA ARG A 350 -25.82 4.17 -1.19
C ARG A 350 -26.91 4.24 -0.12
N GLU A 351 -26.81 3.42 0.90
CA GLU A 351 -27.66 3.53 2.10
C GLU A 351 -27.26 4.73 2.95
N LEU A 352 -25.95 5.04 3.02
CA LEU A 352 -25.46 6.31 3.50
C LEU A 352 -25.21 7.26 2.33
N THR A 353 -25.65 8.51 2.48
CA THR A 353 -25.53 9.55 1.44
C THR A 353 -24.31 10.45 1.65
N ILE A 354 -23.88 10.59 2.89
CA ILE A 354 -22.64 11.28 3.29
C ILE A 354 -21.84 10.36 4.19
N LEU A 355 -20.55 10.20 3.89
CA LEU A 355 -19.61 9.53 4.78
C LEU A 355 -18.48 10.48 5.14
N ILE A 356 -18.25 10.68 6.44
CA ILE A 356 -17.14 11.44 6.94
C ILE A 356 -16.05 10.46 7.36
N SER A 357 -14.81 10.73 7.02
CA SER A 357 -13.69 9.86 7.36
C SER A 357 -12.44 10.65 7.70
N THR A 358 -11.58 10.06 8.51
CA THR A 358 -10.18 10.49 8.58
C THR A 358 -9.39 9.91 7.41
N THR A 359 -8.06 9.98 7.42
CA THR A 359 -7.19 9.44 6.35
C THR A 359 -7.34 7.93 6.13
N ILE A 360 -8.09 7.23 6.97
CA ILE A 360 -8.22 5.76 6.89
C ILE A 360 -8.85 5.28 5.56
N LEU A 361 -9.71 6.08 4.95
CA LEU A 361 -10.33 5.77 3.66
C LEU A 361 -9.62 6.41 2.45
N GLU A 362 -8.41 6.98 2.63
CA GLU A 362 -7.66 7.50 1.49
C GLU A 362 -7.21 6.41 0.51
N ARG A 363 -7.13 5.15 0.95
CA ARG A 363 -6.70 3.96 0.18
C ARG A 363 -7.60 2.76 0.47
N GLY A 364 -7.44 1.66 -0.27
CA GLY A 364 -8.00 0.34 0.02
C GLY A 364 -9.49 0.15 -0.31
N VAL A 365 -10.26 1.18 -0.63
CA VAL A 365 -11.70 1.06 -0.94
C VAL A 365 -12.07 1.83 -2.21
N THR A 366 -13.12 1.39 -2.89
CA THR A 366 -13.66 2.06 -4.07
C THR A 366 -15.12 2.42 -3.81
N PHE A 367 -15.46 3.67 -4.06
CA PHE A 367 -16.84 4.18 -4.00
C PHE A 367 -17.27 4.65 -5.38
N PRO A 368 -18.35 4.08 -5.97
CA PRO A 368 -18.81 4.50 -7.28
C PRO A 368 -19.42 5.91 -7.23
N CYS A 369 -19.14 6.72 -8.25
CA CYS A 369 -19.76 8.03 -8.49
C CYS A 369 -19.64 9.05 -7.35
N VAL A 370 -18.64 8.94 -6.50
CA VAL A 370 -18.47 9.77 -5.29
C VAL A 370 -17.92 11.16 -5.62
N ASP A 371 -18.46 12.19 -4.95
CA ASP A 371 -17.84 13.51 -4.80
C ASP A 371 -17.01 13.55 -3.51
N VAL A 372 -15.93 14.30 -3.53
CA VAL A 372 -15.00 14.35 -2.38
C VAL A 372 -14.69 15.78 -1.98
N CYS A 373 -14.74 16.06 -0.69
CA CYS A 373 -14.10 17.24 -0.16
C CYS A 373 -13.16 16.90 1.02
N VAL A 374 -12.08 17.65 1.12
CA VAL A 374 -11.13 17.57 2.23
C VAL A 374 -11.24 18.84 3.05
N VAL A 375 -11.60 18.71 4.30
CA VAL A 375 -11.67 19.84 5.24
C VAL A 375 -10.31 19.99 5.92
N GLU A 376 -9.80 21.22 5.99
CA GLU A 376 -8.41 21.51 6.41
C GLU A 376 -7.34 20.76 5.59
N ALA A 377 -7.45 20.79 4.27
CA ALA A 377 -6.50 20.13 3.37
C ALA A 377 -5.02 20.55 3.58
N ASN A 378 -4.77 21.66 4.28
CA ASN A 378 -3.44 22.13 4.68
C ASN A 378 -2.95 21.50 5.99
N HIS A 379 -3.75 20.67 6.70
CA HIS A 379 -3.33 20.00 7.91
C HIS A 379 -2.17 19.02 7.62
N ARG A 380 -1.25 18.83 8.58
CA ARG A 380 -0.03 18.02 8.42
C ARG A 380 -0.28 16.55 8.01
N LEU A 381 -1.43 15.99 8.36
CA LEU A 381 -1.82 14.63 7.99
C LEU A 381 -2.12 14.49 6.48
N PHE A 382 -2.54 15.56 5.82
CA PHE A 382 -2.78 15.56 4.39
C PHE A 382 -1.50 15.89 3.62
N THR A 383 -0.66 14.86 3.43
CA THR A 383 0.54 14.96 2.60
C THR A 383 0.18 15.09 1.12
N LYS A 384 1.16 15.43 0.27
CA LYS A 384 0.99 15.40 -1.19
C LYS A 384 0.42 14.06 -1.66
N SER A 385 0.98 12.96 -1.19
CA SER A 385 0.55 11.60 -1.53
C SER A 385 -0.90 11.35 -1.10
N SER A 386 -1.24 11.65 0.15
CA SER A 386 -2.59 11.53 0.69
C SER A 386 -3.62 12.29 -0.16
N LEU A 387 -3.35 13.55 -0.49
CA LEU A 387 -4.25 14.38 -1.31
C LEU A 387 -4.45 13.84 -2.74
N ILE A 388 -3.41 13.28 -3.37
CA ILE A 388 -3.50 12.65 -4.68
C ILE A 388 -4.34 11.36 -4.61
N GLN A 389 -4.13 10.54 -3.58
CA GLN A 389 -4.89 9.30 -3.38
C GLN A 389 -6.37 9.57 -3.11
N ILE A 390 -6.66 10.57 -2.26
CA ILE A 390 -8.03 11.06 -2.01
C ILE A 390 -8.65 11.58 -3.31
N GLY A 391 -7.93 12.41 -4.06
CA GLY A 391 -8.38 12.92 -5.35
C GLY A 391 -8.67 11.82 -6.37
N GLY A 392 -7.90 10.74 -6.31
CA GLY A 392 -8.10 9.56 -7.14
C GLY A 392 -9.40 8.79 -6.89
N ARG A 393 -10.16 9.12 -5.84
CA ARG A 393 -11.49 8.54 -5.57
C ARG A 393 -12.55 9.11 -6.50
N VAL A 394 -12.41 10.37 -6.91
CA VAL A 394 -13.39 11.06 -7.77
C VAL A 394 -13.22 10.64 -9.23
N GLY A 395 -14.32 10.44 -9.93
CA GLY A 395 -14.33 10.06 -11.35
C GLY A 395 -13.70 8.69 -11.62
N ARG A 396 -13.78 7.74 -10.68
CA ARG A 396 -13.20 6.40 -10.80
C ARG A 396 -14.14 5.41 -11.54
N SER A 397 -15.45 5.68 -11.54
CA SER A 397 -16.43 4.88 -12.25
C SER A 397 -16.57 5.33 -13.71
N MET A 398 -16.81 4.38 -14.62
CA MET A 398 -17.15 4.69 -16.02
C MET A 398 -18.50 5.44 -16.12
N ASP A 399 -19.46 5.11 -15.26
CA ASP A 399 -20.78 5.74 -15.24
C ASP A 399 -20.71 7.23 -14.88
N ARG A 400 -19.67 7.63 -14.13
CA ARG A 400 -19.42 9.03 -13.77
C ARG A 400 -17.91 9.27 -13.71
N PRO A 401 -17.27 9.52 -14.86
CA PRO A 401 -15.83 9.80 -14.93
C PRO A 401 -15.46 11.21 -14.44
N THR A 402 -16.45 12.00 -14.02
CA THR A 402 -16.33 13.36 -13.47
C THR A 402 -16.77 13.38 -12.01
N GLY A 403 -16.75 14.55 -11.39
CA GLY A 403 -17.21 14.78 -10.03
C GLY A 403 -16.53 15.98 -9.38
N ASP A 404 -16.99 16.34 -8.18
CA ASP A 404 -16.39 17.43 -7.41
C ASP A 404 -15.26 16.92 -6.53
N LEU A 405 -14.14 17.66 -6.57
CA LEU A 405 -13.01 17.48 -5.70
C LEU A 405 -12.60 18.84 -5.11
N ILE A 406 -12.94 19.07 -3.86
CA ILE A 406 -12.73 20.35 -3.18
C ILE A 406 -11.71 20.20 -2.04
N PHE A 407 -10.70 21.06 -2.03
CA PHE A 407 -9.75 21.17 -0.92
C PHE A 407 -10.03 22.46 -0.15
N PHE A 408 -10.76 22.34 0.97
CA PHE A 408 -10.95 23.44 1.90
C PHE A 408 -9.67 23.64 2.73
N HIS A 409 -9.18 24.88 2.79
CA HIS A 409 -7.93 25.20 3.49
C HIS A 409 -7.95 26.60 4.08
N ASN A 410 -7.18 26.83 5.13
CA ASN A 410 -6.90 28.16 5.69
C ASN A 410 -5.48 28.67 5.39
N GLY A 411 -4.78 27.98 4.49
CA GLY A 411 -3.47 28.32 3.98
C GLY A 411 -3.08 27.37 2.85
N LEU A 412 -2.70 27.92 1.69
CA LEU A 412 -2.31 27.12 0.52
C LEU A 412 -0.86 26.63 0.67
N ASN A 413 -0.67 25.51 1.37
CA ASN A 413 0.63 24.93 1.69
C ASN A 413 1.27 24.19 0.48
N ARG A 414 2.51 23.69 0.69
CA ARG A 414 3.26 22.95 -0.34
C ARG A 414 2.57 21.63 -0.73
N SER A 415 1.94 20.92 0.20
CA SER A 415 1.26 19.65 -0.08
C SER A 415 0.14 19.84 -1.10
N ILE A 416 -0.73 20.85 -0.89
CA ILE A 416 -1.84 21.17 -1.81
C ILE A 416 -1.30 21.59 -3.19
N LYS A 417 -0.33 22.52 -3.23
CA LYS A 417 0.24 23.01 -4.49
C LYS A 417 0.88 21.89 -5.30
N ASN A 418 1.66 21.03 -4.63
CA ASN A 418 2.36 19.92 -5.28
C ASN A 418 1.38 18.82 -5.73
N ALA A 419 0.32 18.53 -4.96
CA ALA A 419 -0.71 17.58 -5.37
C ALA A 419 -1.43 18.03 -6.64
N ILE A 420 -1.86 19.31 -6.70
CA ILE A 420 -2.48 19.90 -7.90
C ILE A 420 -1.52 19.88 -9.10
N LYS A 421 -0.25 20.23 -8.89
CA LYS A 421 0.76 20.22 -9.95
C LYS A 421 0.99 18.83 -10.51
N GLU A 422 1.10 17.82 -9.64
CA GLU A 422 1.33 16.44 -10.06
C GLU A 422 0.13 15.87 -10.83
N ILE A 423 -1.11 16.09 -10.35
CA ILE A 423 -2.33 15.71 -11.07
C ILE A 423 -2.39 16.33 -12.47
N LYS A 424 -2.09 17.62 -12.60
CA LYS A 424 -2.02 18.29 -13.91
C LYS A 424 -0.93 17.70 -14.81
N LEU A 425 0.23 17.37 -14.25
CA LEU A 425 1.32 16.75 -15.00
C LEU A 425 0.92 15.36 -15.52
N MET A 426 0.30 14.54 -14.68
CA MET A 426 -0.19 13.22 -15.07
C MET A 426 -1.22 13.29 -16.18
N ASN A 427 -2.18 14.22 -16.12
CA ASN A 427 -3.14 14.44 -17.20
C ASN A 427 -2.44 14.83 -18.49
N LYS A 428 -1.44 15.72 -18.43
CA LYS A 428 -0.63 16.12 -19.58
C LYS A 428 0.16 14.94 -20.18
N GLU A 429 0.79 14.09 -19.33
CA GLU A 429 1.48 12.88 -19.78
C GLU A 429 0.53 11.86 -20.42
N ALA A 430 -0.73 11.85 -20.01
CA ALA A 430 -1.79 11.02 -20.60
C ALA A 430 -2.33 11.59 -21.93
N GLY A 431 -1.92 12.78 -22.35
CA GLY A 431 -2.44 13.46 -23.53
C GLY A 431 -3.84 14.07 -23.31
N LEU A 432 -4.14 14.49 -22.07
CA LEU A 432 -5.45 14.99 -21.62
C LEU A 432 -5.34 16.43 -21.10
#